data_463ed6de1162909ffd7bf649f1d7a470
#
_entry.id   463ed6de1162909ffd7bf649f1d7a470
#
_cell.length_a   1.000
_cell.length_b   1.000
_cell.length_c   1.000
_cell.angle_alpha   90.00
_cell.angle_beta   90.00
_cell.angle_gamma   90.00
#
_symmetry.space_group_name_H-M   'P 1'
#
loop_
_entity.id
_entity.type
_entity.pdbx_description
1 polymer ?
#
loop_
_entity_poly.entity_id
_entity_poly.type
_entity_poly.pdbx_seq_one_letter_code
_entity_poly.pdbx_strand_id
1 'polypeptide(L)'
;LFDIIKDINLPVSILDEIDKLIHSQTGKYITIYNKRIIKNRDKLLIVDEVDNSHEIYNIHPETRHTAQPVEMRLDILEANEISTLKCRESTALIDYDRLTFPLTVRHWQHGDRFIPLGMKGYKKLSDFFVDQKIDIAEKRNIFILTDANGQIIWIISHRLDNRFRITENTKRVLRIETVRR
;
A
#
# COMPACT_ATOMS: atom_id res chain seq x y z
N LEU A 1 18.05 20.82 11.30
CA LEU A 1 18.71 19.92 10.32
C LEU A 1 20.07 19.44 10.85
N PHE A 2 20.90 20.35 11.34
CA PHE A 2 22.25 20.03 11.85
C PHE A 2 22.24 19.11 13.07
N ASP A 3 21.24 19.17 13.94
CA ASP A 3 21.20 18.36 15.17
C ASP A 3 20.89 16.88 14.90
N ILE A 4 20.12 16.60 13.87
CA ILE A 4 19.80 15.21 13.45
C ILE A 4 20.98 14.58 12.71
N ILE A 5 21.82 15.40 12.06
CA ILE A 5 22.98 14.95 11.29
C ILE A 5 24.19 14.69 12.21
N LYS A 6 24.26 15.31 13.36
CA LYS A 6 25.38 15.14 14.34
C LYS A 6 25.50 13.72 14.88
N ASP A 7 24.37 13.01 15.02
CA ASP A 7 24.36 11.63 15.51
C ASP A 7 24.76 10.60 14.43
N ILE A 8 24.82 11.03 13.16
CA ILE A 8 25.30 10.22 12.05
C ILE A 8 26.64 10.81 11.61
N ASN A 9 27.72 10.14 11.94
CA ASN A 9 29.08 10.55 11.58
C ASN A 9 29.27 10.51 10.05
N LEU A 10 28.83 11.57 9.34
CA LEU A 10 28.76 11.61 7.89
C LEU A 10 30.09 12.02 7.27
N PRO A 11 30.58 11.32 6.24
CA PRO A 11 31.70 11.78 5.44
C PRO A 11 31.39 13.15 4.79
N VAL A 12 32.40 13.98 4.64
CA VAL A 12 32.26 15.34 4.04
C VAL A 12 31.64 15.26 2.62
N SER A 13 31.95 14.21 1.83
CA SER A 13 31.38 13.98 0.50
C SER A 13 29.87 13.87 0.49
N ILE A 14 29.25 13.44 1.58
CA ILE A 14 27.79 13.29 1.69
C ILE A 14 27.11 14.63 1.91
N LEU A 15 27.77 15.61 2.46
CA LEU A 15 27.21 16.95 2.64
C LEU A 15 26.87 17.61 1.30
N ASP A 16 27.70 17.42 0.27
CA ASP A 16 27.41 17.91 -1.08
C ASP A 16 26.21 17.20 -1.70
N GLU A 17 26.02 15.89 -1.43
CA GLU A 17 24.86 15.15 -1.91
C GLU A 17 23.58 15.60 -1.19
N ILE A 18 23.66 15.87 0.10
CA ILE A 18 22.53 16.40 0.87
C ILE A 18 22.16 17.80 0.36
N ASP A 19 23.13 18.66 0.07
CA ASP A 19 22.86 19.99 -0.47
C ASP A 19 22.16 19.90 -1.84
N LYS A 20 22.65 19.06 -2.73
CA LYS A 20 21.99 18.77 -4.00
C LYS A 20 20.56 18.21 -3.82
N LEU A 21 20.37 17.37 -2.80
CA LEU A 21 19.06 16.81 -2.50
C LEU A 21 18.08 17.90 -2.00
N ILE A 22 18.54 18.82 -1.17
CA ILE A 22 17.72 19.94 -0.67
C ILE A 22 17.14 20.76 -1.83
N HIS A 23 17.91 21.00 -2.87
CA HIS A 23 17.52 21.77 -4.05
C HIS A 23 16.87 20.93 -5.14
N SER A 24 16.68 19.61 -4.93
CA SER A 24 16.08 18.69 -5.90
C SER A 24 14.56 18.68 -5.84
N GLN A 25 13.94 17.97 -6.78
CA GLN A 25 12.50 17.73 -6.79
C GLN A 25 12.08 16.79 -5.65
N THR A 26 10.86 16.99 -5.15
CA THR A 26 10.21 16.09 -4.19
C THR A 26 10.19 14.65 -4.72
N GLY A 27 10.58 13.71 -3.86
CA GLY A 27 10.69 12.29 -4.20
C GLY A 27 12.12 11.82 -4.53
N LYS A 28 13.05 12.75 -4.80
CA LYS A 28 14.48 12.39 -4.89
C LYS A 28 14.99 11.95 -3.54
N TYR A 29 15.96 11.04 -3.54
CA TYR A 29 16.57 10.52 -2.31
C TYR A 29 18.04 10.18 -2.51
N ILE A 30 18.74 10.09 -1.40
CA ILE A 30 20.09 9.50 -1.28
C ILE A 30 20.04 8.41 -0.21
N THR A 31 20.87 7.38 -0.35
CA THR A 31 21.00 6.32 0.65
C THR A 31 22.35 6.44 1.34
N ILE A 32 22.32 6.44 2.68
CA ILE A 32 23.51 6.57 3.52
C ILE A 32 23.46 5.45 4.57
N TYR A 33 24.38 4.50 4.47
CA TYR A 33 24.36 3.27 5.27
C TYR A 33 23.02 2.54 5.12
N ASN A 34 22.31 2.33 6.23
CA ASN A 34 20.98 1.70 6.29
C ASN A 34 19.83 2.73 6.37
N LYS A 35 20.09 4.00 6.00
CA LYS A 35 19.07 5.04 6.01
C LYS A 35 18.92 5.68 4.64
N ARG A 36 17.70 6.04 4.31
CA ARG A 36 17.35 6.79 3.11
C ARG A 36 16.90 8.19 3.52
N ILE A 37 17.53 9.21 2.94
CA ILE A 37 17.15 10.61 3.10
C ILE A 37 16.36 11.01 1.86
N ILE A 38 15.10 11.39 2.02
CA ILE A 38 14.17 11.67 0.95
C ILE A 38 13.76 13.14 0.97
N LYS A 39 13.83 13.81 -0.18
CA LYS A 39 13.26 15.16 -0.34
C LYS A 39 11.74 15.09 -0.36
N ASN A 40 11.08 15.71 0.59
CA ASN A 40 9.64 15.82 0.68
C ASN A 40 9.23 17.29 0.84
N ARG A 41 8.92 17.95 -0.28
CA ARG A 41 8.61 19.39 -0.35
C ARG A 41 9.74 20.22 0.27
N ASP A 42 9.48 20.91 1.37
CA ASP A 42 10.41 21.75 2.13
C ASP A 42 11.18 21.02 3.25
N LYS A 43 10.98 19.69 3.36
CA LYS A 43 11.59 18.85 4.42
C LYS A 43 12.44 17.73 3.82
N LEU A 44 13.38 17.25 4.62
CA LEU A 44 14.06 15.98 4.41
C LEU A 44 13.51 14.96 5.40
N LEU A 45 13.10 13.80 4.88
CA LEU A 45 12.68 12.65 5.69
C LEU A 45 13.84 11.66 5.77
N ILE A 46 14.19 11.26 6.99
CA ILE A 46 15.17 10.20 7.22
C ILE A 46 14.38 8.95 7.64
N VAL A 47 14.53 7.89 6.88
CA VAL A 47 13.84 6.61 7.10
C VAL A 47 14.85 5.48 7.03
N ASP A 48 14.60 4.40 7.75
CA ASP A 48 15.43 3.21 7.63
C ASP A 48 15.29 2.61 6.23
N GLU A 49 16.42 2.17 5.65
CA GLU A 49 16.44 1.40 4.40
C GLU A 49 16.05 -0.03 4.71
N VAL A 50 14.76 -0.25 4.94
CA VAL A 50 14.24 -1.62 5.07
C VAL A 50 13.84 -2.08 3.68
N ASP A 51 14.57 -3.03 3.13
CA ASP A 51 14.20 -3.68 1.87
C ASP A 51 13.12 -4.74 2.13
N ASN A 52 11.89 -4.29 2.35
CA ASN A 52 10.72 -5.16 2.46
C ASN A 52 10.11 -5.45 1.09
N SER A 53 10.79 -5.10 0.00
CA SER A 53 10.25 -5.19 -1.37
C SER A 53 9.97 -6.63 -1.82
N HIS A 54 10.52 -7.61 -1.11
CA HIS A 54 10.40 -9.03 -1.45
C HIS A 54 9.53 -9.85 -0.50
N GLU A 55 9.02 -9.25 0.58
CA GLU A 55 8.14 -9.96 1.48
C GLU A 55 6.75 -10.15 0.86
N ILE A 56 6.40 -11.41 0.66
CA ILE A 56 5.14 -11.85 0.07
C ILE A 56 4.44 -12.74 1.08
N TYR A 57 3.20 -12.39 1.40
CA TYR A 57 2.38 -13.14 2.35
C TYR A 57 1.15 -13.70 1.63
N ASN A 58 1.03 -15.03 1.62
CA ASN A 58 -0.07 -15.71 0.95
C ASN A 58 -1.28 -15.87 1.88
N ILE A 59 -2.45 -15.65 1.32
CA ILE A 59 -3.75 -15.86 1.95
C ILE A 59 -4.48 -16.94 1.16
N HIS A 60 -4.81 -18.03 1.84
CA HIS A 60 -5.54 -19.16 1.27
C HIS A 60 -7.05 -19.05 1.56
N PRO A 61 -7.91 -19.80 0.86
CA PRO A 61 -9.37 -19.71 1.03
C PRO A 61 -9.86 -19.96 2.47
N GLU A 62 -9.12 -20.77 3.23
CA GLU A 62 -9.42 -21.11 4.63
C GLU A 62 -8.90 -20.10 5.64
N THR A 63 -8.06 -19.15 5.24
CA THR A 63 -7.48 -18.13 6.13
C THR A 63 -8.59 -17.22 6.69
N ARG A 64 -8.66 -17.09 8.00
CA ARG A 64 -9.62 -16.22 8.70
C ARG A 64 -8.97 -15.05 9.44
N HIS A 65 -7.66 -15.12 9.64
CA HIS A 65 -6.90 -14.09 10.32
C HIS A 65 -5.46 -14.09 9.82
N THR A 66 -4.88 -12.90 9.68
CA THR A 66 -3.45 -12.68 9.46
C THR A 66 -2.92 -11.74 10.52
N ALA A 67 -1.72 -12.01 11.05
CA ALA A 67 -1.04 -11.12 11.98
C ALA A 67 -0.01 -10.22 11.26
N GLN A 68 0.50 -10.66 10.14
CA GLN A 68 1.53 -9.98 9.34
C GLN A 68 1.21 -10.06 7.85
N PRO A 69 1.69 -9.10 7.03
CA PRO A 69 2.35 -7.84 7.41
C PRO A 69 1.34 -6.81 7.96
N VAL A 70 0.07 -7.06 7.73
CA VAL A 70 -1.07 -6.28 8.22
C VAL A 70 -2.00 -7.23 8.96
N GLU A 71 -2.37 -6.86 10.18
CA GLU A 71 -3.35 -7.62 10.94
C GLU A 71 -4.72 -7.46 10.31
N MET A 72 -5.30 -8.57 9.82
CA MET A 72 -6.59 -8.59 9.13
C MET A 72 -7.46 -9.75 9.61
N ARG A 73 -8.78 -9.50 9.66
CA ARG A 73 -9.81 -10.52 9.80
C ARG A 73 -10.49 -10.72 8.44
N LEU A 74 -10.76 -11.99 8.11
CA LEU A 74 -11.34 -12.38 6.84
C LEU A 74 -12.58 -13.25 7.09
N ASP A 75 -13.73 -12.78 6.64
CA ASP A 75 -15.00 -13.51 6.73
C ASP A 75 -15.59 -13.70 5.35
N ILE A 76 -16.13 -14.89 5.08
CA ILE A 76 -16.91 -15.16 3.88
C ILE A 76 -18.38 -15.11 4.27
N LEU A 77 -19.13 -14.23 3.64
CA LEU A 77 -20.54 -13.95 3.91
C LEU A 77 -21.36 -14.22 2.65
N GLU A 78 -22.63 -14.57 2.81
CA GLU A 78 -23.58 -14.56 1.70
C GLU A 78 -23.92 -13.10 1.33
N ALA A 79 -24.12 -12.82 0.05
CA ALA A 79 -24.37 -11.45 -0.41
C ALA A 79 -25.64 -10.84 0.19
N ASN A 80 -26.65 -11.66 0.53
CA ASN A 80 -27.88 -11.23 1.17
C ASN A 80 -27.72 -10.81 2.65
N GLU A 81 -26.59 -11.15 3.27
CA GLU A 81 -26.24 -10.71 4.62
C GLU A 81 -25.65 -9.30 4.64
N ILE A 82 -25.29 -8.76 3.47
CA ILE A 82 -24.68 -7.43 3.34
C ILE A 82 -25.79 -6.38 3.29
N SER A 83 -26.03 -5.70 4.39
CA SER A 83 -27.04 -4.63 4.49
C SER A 83 -26.61 -3.32 3.86
N THR A 84 -25.31 -3.06 3.72
CA THR A 84 -24.77 -1.85 3.12
C THR A 84 -23.39 -2.08 2.50
N LEU A 85 -23.16 -1.48 1.33
CA LEU A 85 -21.86 -1.46 0.69
C LEU A 85 -20.97 -0.32 1.17
N LYS A 86 -21.51 0.61 1.99
CA LYS A 86 -20.74 1.71 2.54
C LYS A 86 -19.94 1.20 3.75
N CYS A 87 -18.64 1.09 3.58
CA CYS A 87 -17.71 0.67 4.63
C CYS A 87 -16.60 1.71 4.85
N ARG A 88 -15.87 1.55 5.95
CA ARG A 88 -14.67 2.33 6.25
C ARG A 88 -13.55 1.92 5.31
N GLU A 89 -12.54 2.77 5.15
CA GLU A 89 -11.34 2.46 4.35
C GLU A 89 -10.57 1.23 4.89
N SER A 90 -10.69 0.97 6.21
CA SER A 90 -10.14 -0.22 6.86
C SER A 90 -10.89 -1.52 6.53
N THR A 91 -11.98 -1.45 5.79
CA THR A 91 -12.82 -2.61 5.43
C THR A 91 -12.96 -2.70 3.93
N ALA A 92 -12.74 -3.88 3.37
CA ALA A 92 -13.04 -4.20 1.98
C ALA A 92 -14.14 -5.25 1.90
N LEU A 93 -15.13 -5.02 1.03
CA LEU A 93 -16.17 -5.96 0.63
C LEU A 93 -15.92 -6.36 -0.83
N ILE A 94 -15.53 -7.60 -1.04
CA ILE A 94 -14.96 -8.10 -2.29
C ILE A 94 -15.86 -9.21 -2.82
N ASP A 95 -16.15 -9.21 -4.11
CA ASP A 95 -16.83 -10.32 -4.79
C ASP A 95 -15.94 -11.56 -4.73
N TYR A 96 -16.29 -12.52 -3.85
CA TYR A 96 -15.49 -13.72 -3.60
C TYR A 96 -15.36 -14.59 -4.86
N ASP A 97 -16.41 -14.65 -5.67
CA ASP A 97 -16.46 -15.54 -6.84
C ASP A 97 -15.57 -15.03 -7.99
N ARG A 98 -15.03 -13.82 -7.90
CA ARG A 98 -14.04 -13.24 -8.83
C ARG A 98 -12.60 -13.43 -8.40
N LEU A 99 -12.36 -13.98 -7.22
CA LEU A 99 -11.03 -14.14 -6.68
C LEU A 99 -10.36 -15.41 -7.21
N THR A 100 -9.09 -15.30 -7.53
CA THR A 100 -8.22 -16.43 -7.83
C THR A 100 -7.19 -16.58 -6.72
N PHE A 101 -7.31 -17.65 -5.94
CA PHE A 101 -6.39 -17.94 -4.83
C PHE A 101 -5.11 -18.64 -5.29
N PRO A 102 -3.98 -18.53 -4.51
CA PRO A 102 -3.87 -17.76 -3.28
C PRO A 102 -3.91 -16.25 -3.53
N LEU A 103 -4.47 -15.48 -2.55
CA LEU A 103 -4.29 -14.05 -2.56
C LEU A 103 -2.93 -13.72 -1.96
N THR A 104 -2.38 -12.58 -2.34
CA THR A 104 -1.04 -12.17 -1.92
C THR A 104 -1.05 -10.77 -1.36
N VAL A 105 -0.49 -10.58 -0.17
CA VAL A 105 -0.20 -9.27 0.40
C VAL A 105 1.27 -8.94 0.17
N ARG A 106 1.54 -7.82 -0.44
CA ARG A 106 2.89 -7.32 -0.70
C ARG A 106 2.94 -5.79 -0.65
N HIS A 107 4.12 -5.24 -0.57
CA HIS A 107 4.31 -3.82 -0.85
C HIS A 107 3.94 -3.49 -2.31
N TRP A 108 3.43 -2.28 -2.52
CA TRP A 108 3.23 -1.79 -3.87
C TRP A 108 4.58 -1.57 -4.57
N GLN A 109 4.59 -1.67 -5.90
CA GLN A 109 5.78 -1.51 -6.73
C GLN A 109 5.56 -0.46 -7.80
N HIS A 110 6.67 0.12 -8.30
CA HIS A 110 6.59 1.02 -9.44
C HIS A 110 6.03 0.28 -10.66
N GLY A 111 5.06 0.88 -11.32
CA GLY A 111 4.36 0.26 -12.46
C GLY A 111 3.04 -0.42 -12.11
N ASP A 112 2.76 -0.65 -10.83
CA ASP A 112 1.46 -1.18 -10.39
C ASP A 112 0.30 -0.31 -10.88
N ARG A 113 -0.74 -0.98 -11.37
CA ARG A 113 -1.95 -0.34 -11.92
C ARG A 113 -3.19 -1.05 -11.41
N PHE A 114 -4.24 -0.29 -11.20
CA PHE A 114 -5.54 -0.81 -10.79
C PHE A 114 -6.66 0.04 -11.39
N ILE A 115 -7.90 -0.39 -11.28
CA ILE A 115 -9.07 0.39 -11.66
C ILE A 115 -9.75 0.85 -10.36
N PRO A 116 -9.61 2.12 -9.93
CA PRO A 116 -10.23 2.58 -8.69
C PRO A 116 -11.74 2.34 -8.69
N LEU A 117 -12.28 1.92 -7.55
CA LEU A 117 -13.73 1.71 -7.38
C LEU A 117 -14.53 2.92 -7.88
N GLY A 118 -15.47 2.67 -8.80
CA GLY A 118 -16.28 3.68 -9.45
C GLY A 118 -15.68 4.26 -10.73
N MET A 119 -14.45 3.87 -11.11
CA MET A 119 -13.81 4.28 -12.36
C MET A 119 -13.83 3.15 -13.40
N LYS A 120 -13.65 3.51 -14.69
CA LYS A 120 -13.61 2.55 -15.81
C LYS A 120 -12.20 2.29 -16.35
N GLY A 121 -11.26 3.19 -16.08
CA GLY A 121 -9.90 3.12 -16.63
C GLY A 121 -8.84 2.77 -15.60
N TYR A 122 -7.74 2.20 -16.08
CA TYR A 122 -6.56 1.93 -15.25
C TYR A 122 -5.91 3.23 -14.78
N LYS A 123 -5.47 3.24 -13.53
CA LYS A 123 -4.68 4.29 -12.91
C LYS A 123 -3.41 3.70 -12.32
N LYS A 124 -2.26 4.35 -12.52
CA LYS A 124 -1.04 3.97 -11.81
C LYS A 124 -1.20 4.24 -10.32
N LEU A 125 -0.67 3.35 -9.48
CA LEU A 125 -0.69 3.57 -8.02
C LEU A 125 0.06 4.84 -7.63
N SER A 126 1.19 5.12 -8.30
CA SER A 126 1.94 6.38 -8.10
C SER A 126 1.07 7.62 -8.25
N ASP A 127 0.24 7.65 -9.31
CA ASP A 127 -0.63 8.79 -9.60
C ASP A 127 -1.82 8.85 -8.61
N PHE A 128 -2.35 7.68 -8.23
CA PHE A 128 -3.37 7.59 -7.18
C PHE A 128 -2.88 8.17 -5.87
N PHE A 129 -1.65 7.84 -5.45
CA PHE A 129 -1.08 8.36 -4.21
C PHE A 129 -0.84 9.87 -4.25
N VAL A 130 -0.47 10.42 -5.41
CA VAL A 130 -0.35 11.89 -5.60
C VAL A 130 -1.72 12.56 -5.43
N ASP A 131 -2.75 12.04 -6.09
CA ASP A 131 -4.11 12.59 -6.02
C ASP A 131 -4.71 12.52 -4.62
N GLN A 132 -4.43 11.45 -3.88
CA GLN A 132 -4.85 11.29 -2.48
C GLN A 132 -3.96 12.07 -1.50
N LYS A 133 -2.93 12.79 -1.99
CA LYS A 133 -1.96 13.55 -1.18
C LYS A 133 -1.25 12.70 -0.12
N ILE A 134 -1.09 11.40 -0.39
CA ILE A 134 -0.40 10.47 0.50
C ILE A 134 1.07 10.88 0.58
N ASP A 135 1.58 11.01 1.80
CA ASP A 135 2.96 11.38 2.06
C ASP A 135 3.94 10.28 1.59
N ILE A 136 5.15 10.69 1.23
CA ILE A 136 6.19 9.76 0.74
C ILE A 136 6.56 8.73 1.81
N ALA A 137 6.59 9.11 3.09
CA ALA A 137 6.85 8.19 4.18
C ALA A 137 5.72 7.17 4.34
N GLU A 138 4.47 7.61 4.20
CA GLU A 138 3.29 6.73 4.25
C GLU A 138 3.26 5.74 3.08
N LYS A 139 3.60 6.20 1.86
CA LYS A 139 3.65 5.34 0.66
C LYS A 139 4.50 4.09 0.85
N ARG A 140 5.58 4.18 1.61
CA ARG A 140 6.49 3.05 1.86
C ARG A 140 5.86 1.94 2.69
N ASN A 141 4.85 2.28 3.49
CA ASN A 141 4.16 1.36 4.39
C ASN A 141 2.83 0.84 3.81
N ILE A 142 2.51 1.22 2.57
CA ILE A 142 1.28 0.77 1.92
C ILE A 142 1.48 -0.63 1.36
N PHE A 143 0.61 -1.52 1.79
CA PHE A 143 0.47 -2.86 1.25
C PHE A 143 -0.69 -2.92 0.27
N ILE A 144 -0.60 -3.84 -0.68
CA ILE A 144 -1.67 -4.17 -1.61
C ILE A 144 -2.02 -5.65 -1.50
N LEU A 145 -3.29 -5.94 -1.73
CA LEU A 145 -3.79 -7.29 -1.89
C LEU A 145 -3.93 -7.58 -3.38
N THR A 146 -3.35 -8.68 -3.85
CA THR A 146 -3.47 -9.15 -5.24
C THR A 146 -4.04 -10.56 -5.29
N ASP A 147 -4.59 -10.96 -6.44
CA ASP A 147 -4.95 -12.34 -6.72
C ASP A 147 -3.74 -13.15 -7.26
N ALA A 148 -3.93 -14.44 -7.49
CA ALA A 148 -2.89 -15.31 -8.07
C ALA A 148 -2.46 -14.91 -9.49
N ASN A 149 -3.26 -14.10 -10.20
CA ASN A 149 -2.91 -13.55 -11.52
C ASN A 149 -2.14 -12.23 -11.41
N GLY A 150 -1.82 -11.77 -10.19
CA GLY A 150 -1.14 -10.51 -9.93
C GLY A 150 -2.04 -9.28 -10.09
N GLN A 151 -3.36 -9.45 -10.24
CA GLN A 151 -4.30 -8.34 -10.32
C GLN A 151 -4.51 -7.73 -8.93
N ILE A 152 -4.38 -6.41 -8.83
CA ILE A 152 -4.63 -5.71 -7.58
C ILE A 152 -6.12 -5.77 -7.27
N ILE A 153 -6.44 -6.25 -6.07
CA ILE A 153 -7.80 -6.33 -5.54
C ILE A 153 -8.09 -5.09 -4.68
N TRP A 154 -7.17 -4.79 -3.77
CA TRP A 154 -7.34 -3.73 -2.77
C TRP A 154 -6.02 -3.06 -2.44
N ILE A 155 -5.99 -1.74 -2.45
CA ILE A 155 -4.94 -0.98 -1.79
C ILE A 155 -5.36 -0.93 -0.33
N ILE A 156 -4.68 -1.69 0.52
CA ILE A 156 -5.11 -1.96 1.90
C ILE A 156 -5.31 -0.66 2.66
N SER A 157 -6.47 -0.52 3.28
CA SER A 157 -6.93 0.68 4.00
C SER A 157 -7.04 1.96 3.15
N HIS A 158 -7.13 1.81 1.81
CA HIS A 158 -7.33 2.97 0.92
C HIS A 158 -8.45 2.73 -0.10
N ARG A 159 -8.27 1.87 -1.11
CA ARG A 159 -9.20 1.78 -2.22
C ARG A 159 -9.31 0.38 -2.81
N LEU A 160 -10.53 -0.08 -3.02
CA LEU A 160 -10.85 -1.31 -3.73
C LEU A 160 -10.69 -1.11 -5.25
N ASP A 161 -10.27 -2.17 -5.95
CA ASP A 161 -10.33 -2.22 -7.40
C ASP A 161 -11.76 -2.49 -7.87
N ASN A 162 -12.20 -1.76 -8.88
CA ASN A 162 -13.56 -1.82 -9.40
C ASN A 162 -13.96 -3.16 -9.99
N ARG A 163 -12.99 -3.97 -10.43
CA ARG A 163 -13.24 -5.30 -10.99
C ARG A 163 -13.75 -6.29 -9.95
N PHE A 164 -13.38 -6.10 -8.69
CA PHE A 164 -13.71 -6.98 -7.58
C PHE A 164 -14.85 -6.44 -6.70
N ARG A 165 -15.54 -5.40 -7.16
CA ARG A 165 -16.70 -4.85 -6.43
C ARG A 165 -17.88 -5.83 -6.42
N ILE A 166 -18.69 -5.73 -5.39
CA ILE A 166 -19.97 -6.41 -5.32
C ILE A 166 -20.91 -5.90 -6.44
N THR A 167 -21.61 -6.81 -7.06
CA THR A 167 -22.63 -6.58 -8.11
C THR A 167 -23.90 -7.35 -7.78
N GLU A 168 -24.95 -7.14 -8.56
CA GLU A 168 -26.22 -7.88 -8.42
C GLU A 168 -26.07 -9.40 -8.62
N ASN A 169 -25.01 -9.84 -9.30
CA ASN A 169 -24.71 -11.24 -9.55
C ASN A 169 -23.81 -11.89 -8.49
N THR A 170 -23.27 -11.11 -7.55
CA THR A 170 -22.40 -11.61 -6.49
C THR A 170 -23.19 -12.49 -5.53
N LYS A 171 -22.71 -13.69 -5.27
CA LYS A 171 -23.31 -14.63 -4.33
C LYS A 171 -22.62 -14.61 -2.99
N ARG A 172 -21.30 -14.65 -2.99
CA ARG A 172 -20.46 -14.67 -1.79
C ARG A 172 -19.55 -13.44 -1.74
N VAL A 173 -19.35 -12.93 -0.56
CA VAL A 173 -18.56 -11.73 -0.29
C VAL A 173 -17.43 -12.08 0.66
N LEU A 174 -16.20 -11.77 0.27
CA LEU A 174 -15.07 -11.74 1.19
C LEU A 174 -15.04 -10.37 1.87
N ARG A 175 -15.32 -10.34 3.17
CA ARG A 175 -15.11 -9.18 4.02
C ARG A 175 -13.73 -9.25 4.63
N ILE A 176 -12.91 -8.23 4.42
CA ILE A 176 -11.61 -8.07 5.06
C ILE A 176 -11.63 -6.81 5.91
N GLU A 177 -11.25 -6.93 7.16
CA GLU A 177 -11.14 -5.81 8.09
C GLU A 177 -9.70 -5.73 8.62
N THR A 178 -9.04 -4.58 8.44
CA THR A 178 -7.74 -4.33 9.08
C THR A 178 -7.96 -3.95 10.54
N VAL A 179 -7.18 -4.58 11.43
CA VAL A 179 -7.16 -4.22 12.84
C VAL A 179 -6.16 -3.08 13.02
N ARG A 180 -6.64 -1.87 13.28
CA ARG A 180 -5.75 -0.74 13.60
C ARG A 180 -5.15 -0.98 14.98
N ARG A 181 -3.84 -0.96 15.06
CA ARG A 181 -3.13 -0.76 16.32
C ARG A 181 -3.12 0.69 16.72
#